data_c6ae7c2afdb456f1e4c3f2706d3718fd
#
_entry.id   c6ae7c2afdb456f1e4c3f2706d3718fd
#
_cell.length_a   1.000
_cell.length_b   1.000
_cell.length_c   1.000
_cell.angle_alpha   90.00
_cell.angle_beta   90.00
_cell.angle_gamma   90.00
#
_symmetry.space_group_name_H-M   'P 1'
#
loop_
_entity.id
_entity.type
_entity.pdbx_description
1 polymer ?
#
loop_
_entity_poly.entity_id
_entity_poly.type
_entity_poly.pdbx_seq_one_letter_code
_entity_poly.pdbx_strand_id
1 'polypeptide(L)'
;STRTYQDRLDTLERVRDAGINVCCGGIIGMGESRRERAGLIAQLANMNPYPESVPINNLVAIEGTPLENAQALDPFEFVRTIAVARITMPKAMVRLSAGREQLDDAMQALCFLAGANSMFYGDVLLTTGNPRAEADRKLLARLGMSASEASQLSA
;
A
#
# COMPACT_ATOMS: atom_id res chain seq x y z
N SER A 1 -4.51 15.86 -19.01
CA SER A 1 -5.03 15.48 -17.69
C SER A 1 -6.10 16.45 -17.26
N THR A 2 -7.27 15.97 -16.91
CA THR A 2 -8.42 16.81 -16.51
C THR A 2 -8.38 17.17 -15.02
N ARG A 3 -7.43 16.63 -14.24
CA ARG A 3 -7.28 16.89 -12.80
C ARG A 3 -5.84 17.18 -12.43
N THR A 4 -5.63 18.21 -11.64
CA THR A 4 -4.35 18.56 -11.03
C THR A 4 -4.09 17.69 -9.79
N TYR A 5 -2.86 17.75 -9.27
CA TYR A 5 -2.53 17.12 -7.98
C TYR A 5 -3.32 17.75 -6.83
N GLN A 6 -3.48 19.07 -6.84
CA GLN A 6 -4.26 19.79 -5.82
C GLN A 6 -5.73 19.37 -5.82
N ASP A 7 -6.38 19.20 -6.99
CA ASP A 7 -7.76 18.71 -7.05
C ASP A 7 -7.96 17.35 -6.36
N ARG A 8 -6.91 16.52 -6.32
CA ARG A 8 -6.96 15.23 -5.62
C ARG A 8 -6.91 15.43 -4.11
N LEU A 9 -6.05 16.32 -3.62
CA LEU A 9 -5.96 16.65 -2.20
C LEU A 9 -7.27 17.27 -1.71
N ASP A 10 -7.81 18.23 -2.45
CA ASP A 10 -9.09 18.86 -2.14
C ASP A 10 -10.26 17.86 -2.11
N THR A 11 -10.20 16.84 -2.96
CA THR A 11 -11.19 15.75 -2.94
C THR A 11 -11.10 14.93 -1.65
N LEU A 12 -9.90 14.60 -1.19
CA LEU A 12 -9.70 13.86 0.06
C LEU A 12 -10.17 14.67 1.28
N GLU A 13 -9.94 15.97 1.27
CA GLU A 13 -10.42 16.89 2.30
C GLU A 13 -11.96 16.89 2.37
N ARG A 14 -12.63 17.06 1.22
CA ARG A 14 -14.11 17.02 1.15
C ARG A 14 -14.70 15.68 1.58
N VAL A 15 -14.05 14.56 1.24
CA VAL A 15 -14.45 13.22 1.69
C VAL A 15 -14.39 13.14 3.21
N ARG A 16 -13.35 13.70 3.81
CA ARG A 16 -13.16 13.75 5.26
C ARG A 16 -14.18 14.65 5.94
N ASP A 17 -14.45 15.82 5.39
CA ASP A 17 -15.47 16.76 5.89
C ASP A 17 -16.87 16.13 5.88
N ALA A 18 -17.12 15.21 4.95
CA ALA A 18 -18.33 14.39 4.91
C ALA A 18 -18.37 13.24 5.95
N GLY A 19 -17.36 13.13 6.81
CA GLY A 19 -17.28 12.08 7.84
C GLY A 19 -16.93 10.69 7.28
N ILE A 20 -16.34 10.61 6.08
CA ILE A 20 -15.99 9.36 5.42
C ILE A 20 -14.50 9.07 5.64
N ASN A 21 -14.17 7.84 6.03
CA ASN A 21 -12.79 7.40 6.17
C ASN A 21 -12.04 7.42 4.84
N VAL A 22 -10.77 7.83 4.87
CA VAL A 22 -9.93 7.98 3.69
C VAL A 22 -9.03 6.76 3.52
N CYS A 23 -9.08 6.16 2.32
CA CYS A 23 -8.10 5.18 1.86
C CYS A 23 -7.28 5.83 0.75
N CYS A 24 -6.06 6.23 1.05
CA CYS A 24 -5.18 6.90 0.10
C CYS A 24 -3.73 6.46 0.28
N GLY A 25 -3.10 6.07 -0.81
CA GLY A 25 -1.71 5.61 -0.84
C GLY A 25 -1.07 5.91 -2.19
N GLY A 26 -0.17 5.05 -2.65
CA GLY A 26 0.51 5.27 -3.91
C GLY A 26 1.06 4.01 -4.55
N ILE A 27 1.55 4.19 -5.76
CA ILE A 27 2.30 3.19 -6.52
C ILE A 27 3.77 3.61 -6.47
N ILE A 28 4.67 2.70 -6.13
CA ILE A 28 6.11 2.90 -6.16
C ILE A 28 6.76 1.94 -7.15
N GLY A 29 7.97 2.23 -7.59
CA GLY A 29 8.65 1.49 -8.65
C GLY A 29 8.40 2.04 -10.06
N MET A 30 7.90 3.27 -10.18
CA MET A 30 7.68 3.96 -11.46
C MET A 30 8.93 4.70 -11.98
N GLY A 31 10.11 4.45 -11.38
CA GLY A 31 11.35 5.16 -11.69
C GLY A 31 11.63 6.36 -10.75
N GLU A 32 10.80 6.54 -9.75
CA GLU A 32 10.95 7.59 -8.75
C GLU A 32 12.18 7.35 -7.85
N SER A 33 12.78 8.43 -7.39
CA SER A 33 13.86 8.41 -6.42
C SER A 33 13.35 8.11 -5.01
N ARG A 34 14.28 7.75 -4.11
CA ARG A 34 14.00 7.60 -2.67
C ARG A 34 13.42 8.89 -2.05
N ARG A 35 13.85 10.05 -2.52
CA ARG A 35 13.33 11.35 -2.07
C ARG A 35 11.88 11.57 -2.45
N GLU A 36 11.50 11.17 -3.66
CA GLU A 36 10.11 11.29 -4.13
C GLU A 36 9.20 10.31 -3.39
N ARG A 37 9.65 9.08 -3.08
CA ARG A 37 8.93 8.16 -2.20
C ARG A 37 8.73 8.73 -0.80
N ALA A 38 9.78 9.34 -0.23
CA ALA A 38 9.67 10.02 1.05
C ALA A 38 8.68 11.20 0.98
N GLY A 39 8.66 11.94 -0.14
CA GLY A 39 7.69 13.00 -0.38
C GLY A 39 6.24 12.51 -0.39
N LEU A 40 5.98 11.36 -1.04
CA LEU A 40 4.65 10.72 -1.00
C LEU A 40 4.21 10.41 0.44
N ILE A 41 5.08 9.75 1.22
CA ILE A 41 4.75 9.41 2.61
C ILE A 41 4.58 10.66 3.48
N ALA A 42 5.44 11.67 3.30
CA ALA A 42 5.33 12.93 4.02
C ALA A 42 4.00 13.66 3.70
N GLN A 43 3.57 13.65 2.43
CA GLN A 43 2.28 14.24 2.04
C GLN A 43 1.11 13.57 2.76
N LEU A 44 1.10 12.23 2.81
CA LEU A 44 0.05 11.47 3.49
C LEU A 44 0.08 11.68 5.01
N ALA A 45 1.26 11.65 5.60
CA ALA A 45 1.43 11.82 7.05
C ALA A 45 1.10 13.22 7.55
N ASN A 46 1.23 14.25 6.70
CA ASN A 46 0.89 15.64 7.03
C ASN A 46 -0.59 15.99 6.81
N MET A 47 -1.39 15.07 6.28
CA MET A 47 -2.85 15.25 6.29
C MET A 47 -3.36 15.21 7.75
N ASN A 48 -4.36 16.01 8.08
CA ASN A 48 -4.90 16.10 9.45
C ASN A 48 -6.40 15.79 9.48
N PRO A 49 -6.78 14.59 9.95
CA PRO A 49 -5.91 13.44 10.28
C PRO A 49 -5.33 12.78 9.03
N TYR A 50 -4.24 12.02 9.16
CA TYR A 50 -3.71 11.22 8.06
C TYR A 50 -4.70 10.10 7.65
N PRO A 51 -4.57 9.47 6.46
CA PRO A 51 -5.52 8.45 6.00
C PRO A 51 -5.60 7.26 6.95
N GLU A 52 -6.81 6.74 7.15
CA GLU A 52 -7.07 5.54 7.94
C GLU A 52 -6.48 4.29 7.27
N SER A 53 -6.38 4.29 5.94
CA SER A 53 -5.80 3.19 5.16
C SER A 53 -4.83 3.72 4.11
N VAL A 54 -3.63 3.16 4.10
CA VAL A 54 -2.52 3.57 3.22
C VAL A 54 -2.03 2.36 2.43
N PRO A 55 -2.64 2.08 1.26
CA PRO A 55 -2.16 1.04 0.37
C PRO A 55 -0.84 1.45 -0.30
N ILE A 56 0.17 0.60 -0.18
CA ILE A 56 1.43 0.70 -0.92
C ILE A 56 1.42 -0.36 -2.01
N ASN A 57 1.39 0.11 -3.25
CA ASN A 57 1.40 -0.76 -4.44
C ASN A 57 2.81 -0.81 -5.01
N ASN A 58 3.25 -1.99 -5.41
CA ASN A 58 4.41 -2.15 -6.27
C ASN A 58 3.98 -2.10 -7.73
N LEU A 59 4.69 -1.35 -8.58
CA LEU A 59 4.36 -1.28 -9.99
C LEU A 59 4.42 -2.68 -10.62
N VAL A 60 3.36 -3.04 -11.31
CA VAL A 60 3.34 -4.20 -12.21
C VAL A 60 3.48 -3.65 -13.62
N ALA A 61 4.64 -3.86 -14.24
CA ALA A 61 4.89 -3.46 -15.62
C ALA A 61 4.00 -4.30 -16.56
N ILE A 62 3.21 -3.63 -17.39
CA ILE A 62 2.29 -4.27 -18.33
C ILE A 62 2.70 -3.87 -19.76
N GLU A 63 2.84 -4.84 -20.65
CA GLU A 63 3.15 -4.64 -22.06
C GLU A 63 2.16 -3.67 -22.70
N GLY A 64 2.64 -2.82 -23.59
CA GLY A 64 1.85 -1.78 -24.27
C GLY A 64 1.54 -0.54 -23.41
N THR A 65 2.06 -0.44 -22.19
CA THR A 65 1.91 0.74 -21.35
C THR A 65 3.19 1.59 -21.36
N PRO A 66 3.13 2.90 -21.02
CA PRO A 66 4.33 3.75 -20.96
C PRO A 66 5.39 3.27 -19.94
N LEU A 67 5.02 2.42 -19.00
CA LEU A 67 5.90 1.89 -17.94
C LEU A 67 6.22 0.40 -18.14
N GLU A 68 5.98 -0.17 -19.32
CA GLU A 68 6.25 -1.59 -19.61
C GLU A 68 7.72 -1.99 -19.38
N ASN A 69 8.65 -1.04 -19.59
CA ASN A 69 10.09 -1.24 -19.41
C ASN A 69 10.63 -0.61 -18.12
N ALA A 70 9.75 -0.29 -17.15
CA ALA A 70 10.19 0.25 -15.87
C ALA A 70 11.10 -0.75 -15.15
N GLN A 71 12.22 -0.26 -14.62
CA GLN A 71 13.11 -1.10 -13.84
C GLN A 71 12.41 -1.52 -12.54
N ALA A 72 12.47 -2.82 -12.23
CA ALA A 72 11.91 -3.34 -11.00
C ALA A 72 12.51 -2.64 -9.78
N LEU A 73 11.67 -2.28 -8.84
CA LEU A 73 12.10 -1.70 -7.57
C LEU A 73 12.86 -2.75 -6.76
N ASP A 74 13.98 -2.34 -6.14
CA ASP A 74 14.66 -3.17 -5.13
C ASP A 74 13.65 -3.53 -4.01
N PRO A 75 13.42 -4.82 -3.72
CA PRO A 75 12.47 -5.24 -2.69
C PRO A 75 12.74 -4.62 -1.31
N PHE A 76 13.99 -4.36 -0.95
CA PHE A 76 14.31 -3.66 0.32
C PHE A 76 13.86 -2.20 0.33
N GLU A 77 13.79 -1.53 -0.82
CA GLU A 77 13.20 -0.20 -0.92
C GLU A 77 11.69 -0.24 -0.67
N PHE A 78 11.03 -1.31 -1.11
CA PHE A 78 9.61 -1.53 -0.81
C PHE A 78 9.41 -1.71 0.71
N VAL A 79 10.15 -2.61 1.36
CA VAL A 79 10.12 -2.82 2.83
C VAL A 79 10.41 -1.52 3.59
N ARG A 80 11.41 -0.76 3.15
CA ARG A 80 11.75 0.54 3.76
C ARG A 80 10.59 1.53 3.67
N THR A 81 9.88 1.56 2.54
CA THR A 81 8.72 2.43 2.36
C THR A 81 7.59 2.05 3.34
N ILE A 82 7.34 0.75 3.52
CA ILE A 82 6.39 0.24 4.53
C ILE A 82 6.79 0.69 5.94
N ALA A 83 8.07 0.53 6.31
CA ALA A 83 8.57 0.92 7.63
C ALA A 83 8.37 2.43 7.89
N VAL A 84 8.72 3.28 6.91
CA VAL A 84 8.55 4.74 7.04
C VAL A 84 7.06 5.10 7.13
N ALA A 85 6.20 4.48 6.32
CA ALA A 85 4.76 4.69 6.41
C ALA A 85 4.21 4.34 7.80
N ARG A 86 4.64 3.21 8.38
CA ARG A 86 4.24 2.79 9.74
C ARG A 86 4.70 3.77 10.81
N ILE A 87 5.96 4.23 10.75
CA ILE A 87 6.53 5.16 11.74
C ILE A 87 5.80 6.50 11.71
N THR A 88 5.51 7.02 10.50
CA THR A 88 4.90 8.34 10.33
C THR A 88 3.38 8.34 10.51
N MET A 89 2.72 7.20 10.30
CA MET A 89 1.27 7.03 10.43
C MET A 89 0.94 5.80 11.31
N PRO A 90 1.23 5.87 12.63
CA PRO A 90 1.23 4.69 13.51
C PRO A 90 -0.14 4.03 13.68
N LYS A 91 -1.24 4.74 13.46
CA LYS A 91 -2.61 4.19 13.59
C LYS A 91 -3.20 3.76 12.24
N ALA A 92 -2.56 4.10 11.10
CA ALA A 92 -3.07 3.75 9.79
C ALA A 92 -3.01 2.25 9.51
N MET A 93 -3.92 1.77 8.69
CA MET A 93 -3.81 0.46 8.03
C MET A 93 -2.79 0.56 6.90
N VAL A 94 -1.52 0.27 7.18
CA VAL A 94 -0.49 0.18 6.13
C VAL A 94 -0.67 -1.13 5.40
N ARG A 95 -1.08 -1.02 4.13
CA ARG A 95 -1.60 -2.17 3.38
C ARG A 95 -0.67 -2.62 2.27
N LEU A 96 -0.34 -3.91 2.26
CA LEU A 96 0.22 -4.57 1.08
C LEU A 96 -0.86 -4.70 0.02
N SER A 97 -0.59 -4.16 -1.16
CA SER A 97 -1.57 -4.01 -2.22
C SER A 97 -1.07 -4.62 -3.54
N ALA A 98 -1.43 -4.05 -4.69
CA ALA A 98 -1.05 -4.57 -5.99
C ALA A 98 0.47 -4.78 -6.13
N GLY A 99 0.87 -5.79 -6.90
CA GLY A 99 2.27 -6.14 -7.14
C GLY A 99 2.94 -6.97 -6.03
N ARG A 100 2.24 -7.32 -4.96
CA ARG A 100 2.81 -8.19 -3.91
C ARG A 100 3.08 -9.62 -4.37
N GLU A 101 2.47 -10.08 -5.47
CA GLU A 101 2.81 -11.35 -6.11
C GLU A 101 4.26 -11.43 -6.60
N GLN A 102 4.90 -10.27 -6.83
CA GLN A 102 6.31 -10.18 -7.21
C GLN A 102 7.26 -10.35 -6.01
N LEU A 103 6.71 -10.36 -4.79
CA LEU A 103 7.45 -10.56 -3.55
C LEU A 103 7.28 -12.02 -3.11
N ASP A 104 8.39 -12.68 -2.81
CA ASP A 104 8.34 -14.00 -2.18
C ASP A 104 7.81 -13.93 -0.74
N ASP A 105 7.55 -15.08 -0.16
CA ASP A 105 7.05 -15.21 1.22
C ASP A 105 7.95 -14.49 2.24
N ALA A 106 9.27 -14.53 2.07
CA ALA A 106 10.22 -13.92 2.98
C ALA A 106 10.14 -12.40 2.92
N MET A 107 10.03 -11.81 1.71
CA MET A 107 9.87 -10.37 1.55
C MET A 107 8.51 -9.88 2.04
N GLN A 108 7.43 -10.65 1.83
CA GLN A 108 6.13 -10.32 2.42
C GLN A 108 6.18 -10.38 3.94
N ALA A 109 6.84 -11.40 4.53
CA ALA A 109 7.07 -11.48 5.97
C ALA A 109 7.84 -10.26 6.50
N LEU A 110 8.90 -9.82 5.80
CA LEU A 110 9.64 -8.60 6.15
C LEU A 110 8.74 -7.36 6.10
N CYS A 111 7.82 -7.25 5.16
CA CYS A 111 6.85 -6.16 5.11
C CYS A 111 5.94 -6.15 6.35
N PHE A 112 5.47 -7.30 6.82
CA PHE A 112 4.70 -7.39 8.07
C PHE A 112 5.54 -7.01 9.28
N LEU A 113 6.78 -7.49 9.39
CA LEU A 113 7.71 -7.11 10.45
C LEU A 113 8.06 -5.61 10.42
N ALA A 114 8.15 -5.02 9.22
CA ALA A 114 8.35 -3.59 9.03
C ALA A 114 7.13 -2.73 9.38
N GLY A 115 5.96 -3.36 9.59
CA GLY A 115 4.76 -2.68 10.07
C GLY A 115 3.56 -2.66 9.14
N ALA A 116 3.59 -3.40 8.03
CA ALA A 116 2.35 -3.67 7.31
C ALA A 116 1.39 -4.46 8.24
N ASN A 117 0.13 -4.06 8.30
CA ASN A 117 -0.88 -4.70 9.15
C ASN A 117 -2.19 -4.96 8.40
N SER A 118 -2.17 -4.81 7.11
CA SER A 118 -3.32 -5.07 6.23
C SER A 118 -2.81 -5.56 4.86
N MET A 119 -3.64 -6.32 4.16
CA MET A 119 -3.39 -6.70 2.77
C MET A 119 -4.71 -6.84 2.03
N PHE A 120 -4.70 -6.73 0.73
CA PHE A 120 -5.85 -7.13 -0.07
C PHE A 120 -5.92 -8.66 -0.11
N TYR A 121 -7.12 -9.16 0.13
CA TYR A 121 -7.45 -10.57 0.16
C TYR A 121 -8.36 -10.93 -1.02
N GLY A 122 -8.13 -12.06 -1.64
CA GLY A 122 -8.89 -12.54 -2.81
C GLY A 122 -7.99 -12.85 -3.99
N ASP A 123 -8.54 -13.48 -5.03
CA ASP A 123 -7.74 -14.06 -6.12
C ASP A 123 -7.34 -13.02 -7.18
N VAL A 124 -8.09 -11.94 -7.33
CA VAL A 124 -7.87 -10.93 -8.38
C VAL A 124 -8.10 -9.53 -7.80
N LEU A 125 -7.22 -8.60 -8.15
CA LEU A 125 -7.44 -7.16 -8.04
C LEU A 125 -8.03 -6.62 -9.36
N LEU A 126 -8.45 -5.36 -9.40
CA LEU A 126 -9.14 -4.79 -10.57
C LEU A 126 -8.40 -5.01 -11.91
N THR A 127 -7.07 -4.95 -11.90
CA THR A 127 -6.25 -4.98 -13.12
C THR A 127 -5.10 -5.99 -13.06
N THR A 128 -4.86 -6.62 -11.91
CA THR A 128 -3.74 -7.55 -11.70
C THR A 128 -4.18 -8.74 -10.87
N GLY A 129 -3.45 -9.85 -10.98
CA GLY A 129 -3.58 -10.98 -10.08
C GLY A 129 -3.26 -10.59 -8.62
N ASN A 130 -3.68 -11.44 -7.72
CA ASN A 130 -3.34 -11.36 -6.30
C ASN A 130 -3.07 -12.79 -5.81
N PRO A 131 -2.18 -13.00 -4.83
CA PRO A 131 -2.00 -14.33 -4.25
C PRO A 131 -3.34 -14.91 -3.80
N ARG A 132 -3.55 -16.18 -4.14
CA ARG A 132 -4.83 -16.84 -3.78
C ARG A 132 -5.02 -16.82 -2.27
N ALA A 133 -6.26 -16.72 -1.83
CA ALA A 133 -6.63 -16.68 -0.42
C ALA A 133 -6.02 -17.81 0.42
N GLU A 134 -5.79 -18.98 -0.20
CA GLU A 134 -5.14 -20.10 0.45
C GLU A 134 -3.65 -19.86 0.69
N ALA A 135 -2.94 -19.24 -0.26
CA ALA A 135 -1.52 -18.88 -0.11
C ALA A 135 -1.36 -17.87 1.04
N ASP A 136 -2.24 -16.89 1.11
CA ASP A 136 -2.24 -15.91 2.21
C ASP A 136 -2.46 -16.56 3.58
N ARG A 137 -3.43 -17.48 3.68
CA ARG A 137 -3.67 -18.23 4.92
C ARG A 137 -2.44 -19.05 5.35
N LYS A 138 -1.78 -19.72 4.39
CA LYS A 138 -0.56 -20.49 4.66
C LYS A 138 0.58 -19.59 5.13
N LEU A 139 0.79 -18.44 4.47
CA LEU A 139 1.82 -17.49 4.87
C LEU A 139 1.56 -16.95 6.28
N LEU A 140 0.36 -16.47 6.56
CA LEU A 140 0.00 -15.96 7.89
C LEU A 140 0.16 -17.03 8.97
N ALA A 141 -0.28 -18.27 8.73
CA ALA A 141 -0.13 -19.37 9.68
C ALA A 141 1.36 -19.66 9.98
N ARG A 142 2.23 -19.66 8.96
CA ARG A 142 3.69 -19.84 9.13
C ARG A 142 4.32 -18.71 9.96
N LEU A 143 3.75 -17.48 9.88
CA LEU A 143 4.21 -16.33 10.65
C LEU A 143 3.60 -16.25 12.05
N GLY A 144 2.72 -17.18 12.42
CA GLY A 144 1.98 -17.12 13.69
C GLY A 144 0.97 -15.97 13.75
N MET A 145 0.52 -15.50 12.60
CA MET A 145 -0.43 -14.40 12.46
C MET A 145 -1.82 -14.91 12.10
N SER A 146 -2.85 -14.19 12.49
CA SER A 146 -4.23 -14.43 12.08
C SER A 146 -4.86 -13.15 11.54
N ALA A 147 -5.82 -13.29 10.62
CA ALA A 147 -6.63 -12.16 10.23
C ALA A 147 -7.55 -11.75 11.38
N SER A 148 -7.65 -10.45 11.65
CA SER A 148 -8.63 -9.92 12.61
C SER A 148 -10.03 -10.00 12.02
N GLU A 149 -11.04 -10.26 12.86
CA GLU A 149 -12.43 -10.17 12.41
C GLU A 149 -12.82 -8.72 12.10
N ALA A 150 -13.65 -8.52 11.07
CA ALA A 150 -14.04 -7.19 10.58
C ALA A 150 -14.73 -6.32 11.67
N SER A 151 -15.35 -6.94 12.67
CA SER A 151 -16.01 -6.27 13.79
C SER A 151 -15.07 -5.53 14.76
N GLN A 152 -13.76 -5.77 14.69
CA GLN A 152 -12.77 -5.11 15.56
C GLN A 152 -12.18 -3.83 14.94
N LEU A 153 -12.57 -3.47 13.73
CA LEU A 153 -12.01 -2.35 12.97
C LEU A 153 -12.84 -1.06 13.08
N SER A 154 -13.93 -1.07 13.84
CA SER A 154 -14.89 0.04 13.96
C SER A 154 -14.86 0.75 15.33
N ALA A 155 -13.80 0.58 16.11
CA ALA A 155 -13.63 1.25 17.41
C ALA A 155 -12.54 2.34 17.36
#